data_a74537cdb63f192f09d8387a4abbf6d9
#
_entry.id   a74537cdb63f192f09d8387a4abbf6d9
#
_cell.length_a   1.000
_cell.length_b   1.000
_cell.length_c   1.000
_cell.angle_alpha   90.00
_cell.angle_beta   90.00
_cell.angle_gamma   90.00
#
_symmetry.space_group_name_H-M   'P 1'
#
loop_
_entity.id
_entity.type
_entity.pdbx_description
1 polymer ?
#
loop_
_entity_poly.entity_id
_entity_poly.type
_entity_poly.pdbx_seq_one_letter_code
_entity_poly.pdbx_strand_id
1 'polypeptide(L)'
;MKKQMKYMVGDFETTVYEGQTFTEVWASAVVELGTEDVKIHHSIRETYNYLYNLKQNICIYYHNLKFDGSFWLSFLLADLKYEQKLYVNPNNDSDVHFLKEKDLTPKSFVYSISDMGQWYSILIKTPYALIEIRDSLKLLPFSVEQIGKSFQTKHRKLNMEYKGLRYAGCSITDDEKRYIANDVLVVKEALEIMQADGHLKLTIGSCCLSEFKATVDKQDYQAFFPDLTQFKLNPLEYKYSNADEYIRHSYRGGWCYLKKGCENRIYREGITADVNSLYPSMMHSESGNYYP
;
A
#
# COMPACT_ATOMS: atom_id res chain seq x y z
N MET A 1 9.43 24.99 -10.03
CA MET A 1 8.77 23.90 -10.77
C MET A 1 8.73 22.67 -9.88
N LYS A 2 7.55 22.05 -9.63
CA LYS A 2 7.50 20.72 -8.99
C LYS A 2 8.21 19.74 -9.93
N LYS A 3 9.21 19.01 -9.43
CA LYS A 3 9.86 17.94 -10.20
C LYS A 3 8.77 16.92 -10.59
N GLN A 4 8.70 16.58 -11.86
CA GLN A 4 7.78 15.56 -12.37
C GLN A 4 8.03 14.23 -11.66
N MET A 5 6.98 13.56 -11.21
CA MET A 5 7.06 12.25 -10.56
C MET A 5 7.12 11.16 -11.64
N LYS A 6 8.11 10.27 -11.57
CA LYS A 6 8.13 9.03 -12.35
C LYS A 6 7.37 7.94 -11.60
N TYR A 7 6.52 7.23 -12.29
CA TYR A 7 5.80 6.09 -11.75
C TYR A 7 6.42 4.78 -12.25
N MET A 8 6.66 3.86 -11.34
CA MET A 8 7.31 2.59 -11.63
C MET A 8 6.61 1.45 -10.90
N VAL A 9 6.88 0.22 -11.33
CA VAL A 9 6.53 -1.02 -10.61
C VAL A 9 7.82 -1.78 -10.34
N GLY A 10 7.94 -2.31 -9.14
CA GLY A 10 9.04 -3.18 -8.72
C GLY A 10 8.52 -4.47 -8.10
N ASP A 11 9.37 -5.49 -8.14
CA ASP A 11 9.14 -6.77 -7.48
C ASP A 11 10.47 -7.39 -7.07
N PHE A 12 10.48 -8.18 -5.97
CA PHE A 12 11.65 -8.88 -5.45
C PHE A 12 11.46 -10.39 -5.47
N GLU A 13 12.48 -11.08 -5.92
CA GLU A 13 12.62 -12.50 -5.74
C GLU A 13 13.60 -12.80 -4.60
N THR A 14 13.17 -13.70 -3.71
CA THR A 14 13.91 -13.96 -2.49
C THR A 14 14.36 -15.41 -2.39
N THR A 15 15.41 -15.63 -1.60
CA THR A 15 15.94 -16.97 -1.36
C THR A 15 14.91 -17.84 -0.62
N VAL A 16 14.72 -19.07 -1.08
CA VAL A 16 13.92 -20.09 -0.42
C VAL A 16 14.65 -21.42 -0.55
N TYR A 17 15.27 -21.91 0.51
CA TYR A 17 15.93 -23.23 0.55
C TYR A 17 15.87 -23.83 1.94
N GLU A 18 15.93 -25.15 2.01
CA GLU A 18 15.88 -25.87 3.28
C GLU A 18 17.10 -25.51 4.18
N GLY A 19 16.83 -25.21 5.46
CA GLY A 19 17.86 -24.84 6.44
C GLY A 19 18.40 -23.42 6.32
N GLN A 20 17.79 -22.54 5.49
CA GLN A 20 18.23 -21.13 5.45
C GLN A 20 18.01 -20.44 6.79
N THR A 21 18.98 -19.64 7.21
CA THR A 21 18.94 -18.87 8.47
C THR A 21 18.52 -17.40 8.24
N PHE A 22 18.59 -16.93 7.01
CA PHE A 22 18.16 -15.60 6.60
C PHE A 22 17.63 -15.64 5.17
N THR A 23 16.81 -14.67 4.81
CA THR A 23 16.26 -14.50 3.46
C THR A 23 16.85 -13.24 2.86
N GLU A 24 17.30 -13.31 1.60
CA GLU A 24 17.84 -12.17 0.86
C GLU A 24 17.20 -12.02 -0.51
N VAL A 25 17.24 -10.81 -1.05
CA VAL A 25 16.80 -10.52 -2.42
C VAL A 25 17.92 -10.90 -3.38
N TRP A 26 17.66 -11.91 -4.21
CA TRP A 26 18.63 -12.38 -5.23
C TRP A 26 18.32 -11.85 -6.62
N ALA A 27 17.08 -11.45 -6.89
CA ALA A 27 16.68 -10.79 -8.13
C ALA A 27 15.60 -9.74 -7.87
N SER A 28 15.55 -8.74 -8.76
CA SER A 28 14.53 -7.71 -8.75
C SER A 28 14.23 -7.27 -10.16
N ALA A 29 12.96 -6.98 -10.44
CA ALA A 29 12.55 -6.29 -11.66
C ALA A 29 12.04 -4.90 -11.35
N VAL A 30 12.31 -3.93 -12.22
CA VAL A 30 11.75 -2.58 -12.18
C VAL A 30 11.36 -2.15 -13.58
N VAL A 31 10.16 -1.60 -13.74
CA VAL A 31 9.67 -1.05 -15.01
C VAL A 31 8.99 0.30 -14.79
N GLU A 32 9.24 1.26 -15.68
CA GLU A 32 8.56 2.57 -15.68
C GLU A 32 7.21 2.46 -16.40
N LEU A 33 6.15 3.06 -15.86
CA LEU A 33 4.86 3.16 -16.54
C LEU A 33 5.03 3.90 -17.88
N GLY A 34 4.34 3.43 -18.90
CA GLY A 34 4.47 3.94 -20.28
C GLY A 34 5.60 3.28 -21.08
N THR A 35 6.35 2.35 -20.49
CA THR A 35 7.43 1.61 -21.18
C THR A 35 7.26 0.10 -21.04
N GLU A 36 7.97 -0.67 -21.86
CA GLU A 36 8.13 -2.13 -21.69
C GLU A 36 9.58 -2.50 -21.32
N ASP A 37 10.43 -1.52 -21.01
CA ASP A 37 11.84 -1.71 -20.70
C ASP A 37 12.03 -2.11 -19.24
N VAL A 38 11.96 -3.40 -18.97
CA VAL A 38 12.15 -3.98 -17.64
C VAL A 38 13.65 -4.06 -17.32
N LYS A 39 14.04 -3.45 -16.20
CA LYS A 39 15.39 -3.55 -15.66
C LYS A 39 15.43 -4.68 -14.63
N ILE A 40 16.31 -5.65 -14.84
CA ILE A 40 16.56 -6.76 -13.91
C ILE A 40 17.84 -6.47 -13.14
N HIS A 41 17.78 -6.63 -11.83
CA HIS A 41 18.90 -6.43 -10.91
C HIS A 41 19.14 -7.70 -10.09
N HIS A 42 20.39 -7.90 -9.64
CA HIS A 42 20.82 -9.10 -8.92
C HIS A 42 20.81 -8.93 -7.40
N SER A 43 20.32 -7.81 -6.91
CA SER A 43 20.20 -7.52 -5.47
C SER A 43 19.37 -6.27 -5.22
N ILE A 44 18.89 -6.09 -3.99
CA ILE A 44 18.25 -4.85 -3.53
C ILE A 44 19.19 -3.64 -3.66
N ARG A 45 20.50 -3.84 -3.47
CA ARG A 45 21.51 -2.77 -3.60
C ARG A 45 21.61 -2.26 -5.04
N GLU A 46 21.57 -3.14 -6.03
CA GLU A 46 21.56 -2.74 -7.44
C GLU A 46 20.27 -1.98 -7.78
N THR A 47 19.12 -2.47 -7.30
CA THR A 47 17.84 -1.79 -7.46
C THR A 47 17.88 -0.38 -6.87
N TYR A 48 18.37 -0.24 -5.64
CA TYR A 48 18.51 1.07 -5.00
C TYR A 48 19.44 1.99 -5.80
N ASN A 49 20.61 1.50 -6.23
CA ASN A 49 21.56 2.27 -7.01
C ASN A 49 20.97 2.75 -8.34
N TYR A 50 20.17 1.90 -9.01
CA TYR A 50 19.45 2.28 -10.22
C TYR A 50 18.49 3.45 -9.92
N LEU A 51 17.60 3.32 -8.93
CA LEU A 51 16.65 4.37 -8.55
C LEU A 51 17.35 5.66 -8.10
N TYR A 52 18.42 5.53 -7.31
CA TYR A 52 19.22 6.66 -6.81
C TYR A 52 19.87 7.47 -7.94
N ASN A 53 20.40 6.78 -8.96
CA ASN A 53 21.10 7.40 -10.09
C ASN A 53 20.17 8.09 -11.08
N LEU A 54 18.87 7.82 -11.04
CA LEU A 54 17.89 8.57 -11.84
C LEU A 54 17.79 10.03 -11.41
N LYS A 55 18.10 10.37 -10.14
CA LYS A 55 18.10 11.74 -9.56
C LYS A 55 16.78 12.48 -9.76
N GLN A 56 15.67 11.75 -9.84
CA GLN A 56 14.31 12.24 -10.07
C GLN A 56 13.40 11.76 -8.95
N ASN A 57 12.29 12.45 -8.74
CA ASN A 57 11.26 11.97 -7.83
C ASN A 57 10.59 10.73 -8.45
N ILE A 58 10.48 9.68 -7.66
CA ILE A 58 9.98 8.38 -8.09
C ILE A 58 8.87 7.95 -7.13
N CYS A 59 7.78 7.44 -7.70
CA CYS A 59 6.80 6.64 -6.98
C CYS A 59 6.87 5.22 -7.57
N ILE A 60 7.36 4.26 -6.80
CA ILE A 60 7.47 2.86 -7.20
C ILE A 60 6.49 2.00 -6.42
N TYR A 61 5.70 1.21 -7.12
CA TYR A 61 4.72 0.30 -6.55
C TYR A 61 5.27 -1.11 -6.42
N TYR A 62 5.14 -1.70 -5.24
CA TYR A 62 5.31 -3.13 -5.00
C TYR A 62 3.94 -3.76 -4.69
N HIS A 63 3.72 -4.98 -5.11
CA HIS A 63 2.45 -5.64 -4.88
C HIS A 63 2.52 -6.49 -3.61
N ASN A 64 1.74 -6.11 -2.57
CA ASN A 64 1.85 -6.61 -1.21
C ASN A 64 3.15 -6.14 -0.52
N LEU A 65 3.31 -4.84 -0.42
CA LEU A 65 4.50 -4.18 0.14
C LEU A 65 4.94 -4.71 1.52
N LYS A 66 4.05 -5.35 2.27
CA LYS A 66 4.42 -5.97 3.56
C LYS A 66 5.59 -6.94 3.40
N PHE A 67 5.67 -7.66 2.28
CA PHE A 67 6.78 -8.56 2.00
C PHE A 67 8.02 -7.78 1.54
N ASP A 68 7.96 -7.11 0.42
CA ASP A 68 9.11 -6.40 -0.19
C ASP A 68 9.60 -5.23 0.69
N GLY A 69 8.67 -4.56 1.36
CA GLY A 69 8.97 -3.43 2.25
C GLY A 69 9.82 -3.82 3.44
N SER A 70 9.73 -5.07 3.93
CA SER A 70 10.58 -5.56 5.01
C SER A 70 12.06 -5.59 4.61
N PHE A 71 12.36 -5.98 3.37
CA PHE A 71 13.72 -5.93 2.82
C PHE A 71 14.19 -4.49 2.62
N TRP A 72 13.30 -3.60 2.14
CA TRP A 72 13.62 -2.18 2.02
C TRP A 72 13.96 -1.55 3.38
N LEU A 73 13.17 -1.79 4.43
CA LEU A 73 13.45 -1.23 5.75
C LEU A 73 14.77 -1.78 6.33
N SER A 74 14.99 -3.10 6.22
CA SER A 74 16.26 -3.71 6.65
C SER A 74 17.45 -3.10 5.91
N PHE A 75 17.37 -2.96 4.59
CA PHE A 75 18.42 -2.38 3.76
C PHE A 75 18.71 -0.91 4.09
N LEU A 76 17.66 -0.10 4.31
CA LEU A 76 17.82 1.30 4.68
C LEU A 76 18.51 1.45 6.04
N LEU A 77 18.11 0.65 7.03
CA LEU A 77 18.63 0.72 8.39
C LEU A 77 20.02 0.07 8.52
N ALA A 78 20.15 -1.16 8.05
CA ALA A 78 21.35 -1.97 8.29
C ALA A 78 22.47 -1.67 7.30
N ASP A 79 22.16 -1.54 6.01
CA ASP A 79 23.16 -1.36 4.95
C ASP A 79 23.49 0.10 4.66
N LEU A 80 22.45 0.92 4.44
CA LEU A 80 22.63 2.32 4.06
C LEU A 80 22.80 3.25 5.27
N LYS A 81 22.44 2.79 6.47
CA LYS A 81 22.47 3.59 7.71
C LYS A 81 21.67 4.88 7.58
N TYR A 82 20.53 4.83 6.90
CA TYR A 82 19.62 5.96 6.80
C TYR A 82 18.89 6.18 8.12
N GLU A 83 18.67 7.43 8.45
CA GLU A 83 17.99 7.81 9.68
C GLU A 83 16.46 7.67 9.49
N GLN A 84 15.82 6.89 10.34
CA GLN A 84 14.36 6.89 10.44
C GLN A 84 13.92 8.15 11.18
N LYS A 85 13.07 8.96 10.55
CA LYS A 85 12.55 10.19 11.13
C LYS A 85 11.18 9.97 11.76
N LEU A 86 11.18 10.06 13.09
CA LEU A 86 9.97 10.06 13.91
C LEU A 86 9.99 11.31 14.78
N TYR A 87 8.83 11.94 14.94
CA TYR A 87 8.64 12.93 16.00
C TYR A 87 8.08 12.17 17.21
N VAL A 88 8.77 12.28 18.32
CA VAL A 88 8.30 11.83 19.63
C VAL A 88 7.99 13.08 20.44
N ASN A 89 6.77 13.18 20.97
CA ASN A 89 6.41 14.31 21.81
C ASN A 89 7.25 14.29 23.10
N PRO A 90 8.06 15.31 23.39
CA PRO A 90 8.94 15.29 24.55
C PRO A 90 8.22 15.23 25.91
N ASN A 91 6.90 15.49 25.92
CA ASN A 91 6.07 15.42 27.11
C ASN A 91 5.17 14.18 27.20
N ASN A 92 5.17 13.35 26.16
CA ASN A 92 4.36 12.12 26.09
C ASN A 92 4.96 11.14 25.09
N ASP A 93 5.71 10.16 25.56
CA ASP A 93 6.41 9.16 24.74
C ASP A 93 5.46 8.30 23.89
N SER A 94 4.17 8.25 24.23
CA SER A 94 3.14 7.55 23.46
C SER A 94 2.63 8.37 22.26
N ASP A 95 2.93 9.65 22.20
CA ASP A 95 2.52 10.56 21.11
C ASP A 95 3.62 10.62 20.06
N VAL A 96 3.61 9.63 19.17
CA VAL A 96 4.59 9.48 18.09
C VAL A 96 3.93 9.83 16.76
N HIS A 97 4.50 10.79 16.05
CA HIS A 97 4.03 11.19 14.73
C HIS A 97 5.06 10.90 13.65
N PHE A 98 4.59 10.39 12.51
CA PHE A 98 5.42 10.32 11.31
C PHE A 98 5.64 11.71 10.72
N LEU A 99 6.89 12.03 10.41
CA LEU A 99 7.23 13.28 9.75
C LEU A 99 6.69 13.29 8.32
N LYS A 100 6.33 14.48 7.85
CA LYS A 100 5.89 14.69 6.47
C LYS A 100 7.10 14.79 5.54
N GLU A 101 6.88 14.61 4.24
CA GLU A 101 7.90 14.76 3.20
C GLU A 101 8.79 16.02 3.38
N LYS A 102 8.17 17.14 3.71
CA LYS A 102 8.86 18.43 3.89
C LYS A 102 9.87 18.45 5.04
N ASP A 103 9.70 17.56 6.01
CA ASP A 103 10.50 17.50 7.23
C ASP A 103 11.66 16.49 7.11
N LEU A 104 11.73 15.75 5.96
CA LEU A 104 12.79 14.79 5.70
C LEU A 104 14.08 15.48 5.27
N THR A 105 15.18 15.06 5.86
CA THR A 105 16.55 15.46 5.48
C THR A 105 17.17 14.42 4.54
N PRO A 106 18.19 14.78 3.74
CA PRO A 106 18.92 13.81 2.93
C PRO A 106 19.43 12.61 3.75
N LYS A 107 19.32 11.41 3.20
CA LYS A 107 19.65 10.13 3.86
C LYS A 107 18.76 9.82 5.06
N SER A 108 17.49 10.18 4.97
CA SER A 108 16.48 9.80 5.94
C SER A 108 15.27 9.16 5.27
N PHE A 109 14.44 8.50 6.05
CA PHE A 109 13.21 7.88 5.59
C PHE A 109 12.13 7.89 6.67
N VAL A 110 10.88 7.72 6.24
CA VAL A 110 9.73 7.40 7.08
C VAL A 110 8.92 6.31 6.41
N TYR A 111 8.11 5.61 7.16
CA TYR A 111 7.15 4.65 6.61
C TYR A 111 5.76 4.87 7.20
N SER A 112 4.75 4.38 6.51
CA SER A 112 3.35 4.40 6.95
C SER A 112 2.85 2.97 7.05
N ILE A 113 2.74 2.48 8.30
CA ILE A 113 2.18 1.19 8.67
C ILE A 113 1.14 1.47 9.76
N SER A 114 -0.09 0.97 9.60
CA SER A 114 -1.12 1.15 10.62
C SER A 114 -0.88 0.24 11.83
N ASP A 115 -1.55 0.54 12.95
CA ASP A 115 -1.52 -0.27 14.17
C ASP A 115 -1.99 -1.73 13.95
N MET A 116 -2.78 -1.94 12.89
CA MET A 116 -3.21 -3.28 12.45
C MET A 116 -2.22 -3.97 11.51
N GLY A 117 -1.00 -3.42 11.34
CA GLY A 117 0.04 -3.98 10.48
C GLY A 117 -0.23 -3.83 8.99
N GLN A 118 -1.08 -2.90 8.56
CA GLN A 118 -1.32 -2.60 7.15
C GLN A 118 -0.24 -1.64 6.62
N TRP A 119 0.48 -2.07 5.61
CA TRP A 119 1.52 -1.27 4.95
C TRP A 119 0.93 -0.37 3.87
N TYR A 120 1.39 0.87 3.81
CA TYR A 120 0.95 1.87 2.81
C TYR A 120 2.11 2.38 1.98
N SER A 121 3.18 2.85 2.63
CA SER A 121 4.31 3.45 1.91
C SER A 121 5.58 3.49 2.76
N ILE A 122 6.72 3.61 2.05
CA ILE A 122 8.02 4.01 2.59
C ILE A 122 8.48 5.21 1.78
N LEU A 123 8.83 6.30 2.45
CA LEU A 123 9.26 7.54 1.83
C LEU A 123 10.74 7.78 2.13
N ILE A 124 11.60 7.77 1.11
CA ILE A 124 13.04 7.83 1.23
C ILE A 124 13.53 9.16 0.66
N LYS A 125 14.26 9.95 1.45
CA LYS A 125 14.90 11.19 0.99
C LYS A 125 16.36 10.93 0.66
N THR A 126 16.66 10.92 -0.64
CA THR A 126 18.04 10.94 -1.10
C THR A 126 18.58 12.37 -1.15
N PRO A 127 19.89 12.60 -1.33
CA PRO A 127 20.43 13.95 -1.55
C PRO A 127 19.85 14.65 -2.79
N TYR A 128 19.32 13.91 -3.77
CA TYR A 128 18.90 14.44 -5.06
C TYR A 128 17.38 14.52 -5.24
N ALA A 129 16.66 13.54 -4.67
CA ALA A 129 15.26 13.33 -4.98
C ALA A 129 14.55 12.56 -3.86
N LEU A 130 13.25 12.42 -4.02
CA LEU A 130 12.38 11.60 -3.19
C LEU A 130 12.07 10.29 -3.91
N ILE A 131 12.19 9.17 -3.20
CA ILE A 131 11.72 7.86 -3.65
C ILE A 131 10.59 7.46 -2.70
N GLU A 132 9.39 7.33 -3.25
CA GLU A 132 8.21 6.86 -2.54
C GLU A 132 7.88 5.45 -3.01
N ILE A 133 7.96 4.49 -2.09
CA ILE A 133 7.57 3.10 -2.32
C ILE A 133 6.14 2.94 -1.81
N ARG A 134 5.22 2.45 -2.64
CA ARG A 134 3.80 2.29 -2.31
C ARG A 134 3.33 0.85 -2.47
N ASP A 135 2.33 0.49 -1.68
CA ASP A 135 1.64 -0.79 -1.84
C ASP A 135 0.56 -0.71 -2.92
N SER A 136 0.78 -1.39 -4.05
CA SER A 136 -0.23 -1.48 -5.10
C SER A 136 -1.45 -2.31 -4.71
N LEU A 137 -1.35 -3.19 -3.71
CA LEU A 137 -2.48 -3.94 -3.15
C LEU A 137 -3.57 -3.00 -2.57
N LYS A 138 -3.22 -1.76 -2.22
CA LYS A 138 -4.17 -0.73 -1.76
C LYS A 138 -5.02 -0.12 -2.89
N LEU A 139 -4.59 -0.31 -4.13
CA LEU A 139 -5.31 0.07 -5.34
C LEU A 139 -5.92 -1.15 -6.04
N LEU A 140 -5.20 -2.26 -6.05
CA LEU A 140 -5.50 -3.51 -6.74
C LEU A 140 -5.56 -4.65 -5.72
N PRO A 141 -6.66 -4.81 -4.95
CA PRO A 141 -6.75 -5.77 -3.85
C PRO A 141 -6.99 -7.21 -4.34
N PHE A 142 -6.20 -7.67 -5.29
CA PHE A 142 -6.29 -8.97 -5.93
C PHE A 142 -4.90 -9.59 -6.10
N SER A 143 -4.81 -10.88 -6.33
CA SER A 143 -3.53 -11.49 -6.73
C SER A 143 -3.11 -11.03 -8.13
N VAL A 144 -1.81 -11.10 -8.44
CA VAL A 144 -1.30 -10.73 -9.78
C VAL A 144 -2.01 -11.52 -10.89
N GLU A 145 -2.34 -12.80 -10.66
CA GLU A 145 -3.11 -13.61 -11.60
C GLU A 145 -4.52 -13.05 -11.83
N GLN A 146 -5.22 -12.68 -10.75
CA GLN A 146 -6.56 -12.08 -10.84
C GLN A 146 -6.52 -10.70 -11.48
N ILE A 147 -5.50 -9.88 -11.19
CA ILE A 147 -5.26 -8.59 -11.85
C ILE A 147 -5.17 -8.81 -13.36
N GLY A 148 -4.32 -9.74 -13.80
CA GLY A 148 -4.18 -10.07 -15.22
C GLY A 148 -5.48 -10.45 -15.90
N LYS A 149 -6.33 -11.24 -15.23
CA LYS A 149 -7.64 -11.64 -15.75
C LYS A 149 -8.65 -10.49 -15.79
N SER A 150 -8.75 -9.72 -14.69
CA SER A 150 -9.78 -8.68 -14.53
C SER A 150 -9.49 -7.45 -15.39
N PHE A 151 -8.24 -7.02 -15.48
CA PHE A 151 -7.82 -5.88 -16.32
C PHE A 151 -7.51 -6.27 -17.77
N GLN A 152 -7.61 -7.55 -18.11
CA GLN A 152 -7.31 -8.09 -19.44
C GLN A 152 -5.93 -7.66 -19.96
N THR A 153 -4.94 -7.63 -19.05
CA THR A 153 -3.57 -7.21 -19.35
C THR A 153 -2.96 -8.09 -20.46
N LYS A 154 -2.05 -7.52 -21.26
CA LYS A 154 -1.32 -8.23 -22.31
C LYS A 154 -0.47 -9.38 -21.73
N HIS A 155 0.20 -9.09 -20.62
CA HIS A 155 0.98 -10.08 -19.87
C HIS A 155 0.10 -10.83 -18.87
N ARG A 156 0.53 -12.03 -18.48
CA ARG A 156 -0.18 -12.91 -17.52
C ARG A 156 0.81 -13.50 -16.53
N LYS A 157 0.36 -13.76 -15.30
CA LYS A 157 1.18 -14.48 -14.32
C LYS A 157 1.67 -15.80 -14.92
N LEU A 158 2.97 -16.02 -14.86
CA LEU A 158 3.60 -17.29 -15.25
C LEU A 158 3.79 -18.17 -14.01
N ASN A 159 4.06 -19.46 -14.22
CA ASN A 159 4.48 -20.38 -13.18
C ASN A 159 5.94 -20.76 -13.41
N MET A 160 6.73 -20.73 -12.33
CA MET A 160 8.12 -21.14 -12.38
C MET A 160 8.53 -21.82 -11.07
N GLU A 161 9.33 -22.86 -11.19
CA GLU A 161 10.07 -23.43 -10.07
C GLU A 161 11.54 -23.08 -10.22
N TYR A 162 12.10 -22.39 -9.21
CA TYR A 162 13.52 -22.04 -9.21
C TYR A 162 14.38 -23.28 -8.97
N LYS A 163 15.38 -23.50 -9.82
CA LYS A 163 16.31 -24.62 -9.70
C LYS A 163 17.63 -24.17 -9.09
N GLY A 164 18.07 -24.93 -8.08
CA GLY A 164 19.35 -24.70 -7.41
C GLY A 164 19.34 -23.56 -6.40
N LEU A 165 20.51 -23.32 -5.82
CA LEU A 165 20.69 -22.29 -4.79
C LEU A 165 20.66 -20.89 -5.42
N ARG A 166 19.94 -19.97 -4.76
CA ARG A 166 19.88 -18.55 -5.12
C ARG A 166 20.48 -17.71 -3.99
N TYR A 167 21.21 -16.67 -4.35
CA TYR A 167 21.84 -15.70 -3.45
C TYR A 167 22.05 -14.37 -4.18
N ALA A 168 22.21 -13.27 -3.45
CA ALA A 168 22.46 -11.97 -4.06
C ALA A 168 23.70 -11.96 -4.96
N GLY A 169 23.53 -11.52 -6.20
CA GLY A 169 24.60 -11.53 -7.21
C GLY A 169 24.74 -12.84 -8.01
N CYS A 170 23.90 -13.85 -7.78
CA CYS A 170 23.92 -15.06 -8.62
C CYS A 170 23.45 -14.75 -10.05
N SER A 171 23.80 -15.63 -11.00
CA SER A 171 23.32 -15.52 -12.37
C SER A 171 21.83 -15.78 -12.46
N ILE A 172 21.13 -14.97 -13.27
CA ILE A 172 19.70 -15.10 -13.57
C ILE A 172 19.55 -15.63 -14.98
N THR A 173 18.90 -16.76 -15.16
CA THR A 173 18.65 -17.35 -16.47
C THR A 173 17.62 -16.52 -17.27
N ASP A 174 17.58 -16.70 -18.58
CA ASP A 174 16.63 -15.94 -19.42
C ASP A 174 15.16 -16.32 -19.14
N ASP A 175 14.89 -17.56 -18.75
CA ASP A 175 13.56 -17.97 -18.31
C ASP A 175 13.17 -17.30 -17.00
N GLU A 176 14.08 -17.21 -16.04
CA GLU A 176 13.85 -16.49 -14.79
C GLU A 176 13.64 -14.98 -15.04
N LYS A 177 14.47 -14.35 -15.87
CA LYS A 177 14.27 -12.94 -16.27
C LYS A 177 12.88 -12.72 -16.87
N ARG A 178 12.45 -13.62 -17.77
CA ARG A 178 11.14 -13.53 -18.39
C ARG A 178 10.02 -13.68 -17.36
N TYR A 179 10.16 -14.59 -16.40
CA TYR A 179 9.20 -14.79 -15.32
C TYR A 179 9.07 -13.54 -14.45
N ILE A 180 10.21 -13.07 -13.91
CA ILE A 180 10.27 -11.91 -13.01
C ILE A 180 9.77 -10.64 -13.73
N ALA A 181 10.18 -10.43 -14.99
CA ALA A 181 9.71 -9.31 -15.78
C ALA A 181 8.20 -9.33 -16.00
N ASN A 182 7.64 -10.51 -16.20
CA ASN A 182 6.22 -10.66 -16.48
C ASN A 182 5.34 -10.26 -15.29
N ASP A 183 5.77 -10.52 -14.07
CA ASP A 183 5.03 -10.16 -12.86
C ASP A 183 4.90 -8.63 -12.71
N VAL A 184 5.97 -7.88 -12.91
CA VAL A 184 5.90 -6.41 -12.86
C VAL A 184 5.11 -5.84 -14.04
N LEU A 185 5.15 -6.47 -15.22
CA LEU A 185 4.41 -6.01 -16.39
C LEU A 185 2.88 -6.15 -16.21
N VAL A 186 2.40 -7.22 -15.58
CA VAL A 186 0.98 -7.38 -15.27
C VAL A 186 0.49 -6.26 -14.37
N VAL A 187 1.21 -5.97 -13.28
CA VAL A 187 0.83 -4.92 -12.33
C VAL A 187 0.94 -3.53 -12.98
N LYS A 188 1.99 -3.30 -13.78
CA LYS A 188 2.21 -2.07 -14.52
C LYS A 188 1.04 -1.77 -15.47
N GLU A 189 0.61 -2.73 -16.28
CA GLU A 189 -0.49 -2.54 -17.24
C GLU A 189 -1.80 -2.19 -16.53
N ALA A 190 -2.10 -2.83 -15.41
CA ALA A 190 -3.27 -2.49 -14.60
C ALA A 190 -3.18 -1.09 -14.00
N LEU A 191 -2.01 -0.69 -13.49
CA LEU A 191 -1.80 0.66 -12.96
C LEU A 191 -1.85 1.73 -14.05
N GLU A 192 -1.46 1.43 -15.29
CA GLU A 192 -1.61 2.35 -16.43
C GLU A 192 -3.07 2.62 -16.75
N ILE A 193 -3.93 1.61 -16.70
CA ILE A 193 -5.39 1.78 -16.84
C ILE A 193 -5.91 2.68 -15.72
N MET A 194 -5.56 2.39 -14.47
CA MET A 194 -5.96 3.23 -13.34
C MET A 194 -5.41 4.67 -13.44
N GLN A 195 -4.20 4.84 -13.97
CA GLN A 195 -3.61 6.17 -14.19
C GLN A 195 -4.37 6.96 -15.23
N ALA A 196 -4.79 6.33 -16.33
CA ALA A 196 -5.59 6.98 -17.36
C ALA A 196 -6.92 7.51 -16.80
N ASP A 197 -7.49 6.81 -15.81
CA ASP A 197 -8.71 7.22 -15.11
C ASP A 197 -8.45 8.19 -13.93
N GLY A 198 -7.20 8.59 -13.70
CA GLY A 198 -6.82 9.50 -12.60
C GLY A 198 -6.77 8.83 -11.21
N HIS A 199 -6.73 7.51 -11.13
CA HIS A 199 -6.87 6.69 -9.91
C HIS A 199 -5.53 6.24 -9.30
N LEU A 200 -4.48 7.06 -9.33
CA LEU A 200 -3.19 6.78 -8.66
C LEU A 200 -3.04 7.52 -7.31
N LYS A 201 -4.07 7.48 -6.45
CA LYS A 201 -3.95 7.92 -5.06
C LYS A 201 -3.29 6.82 -4.22
N LEU A 202 -3.14 7.05 -2.92
CA LEU A 202 -2.52 6.07 -2.03
C LEU A 202 -3.39 4.82 -1.82
N THR A 203 -4.70 4.98 -1.84
CA THR A 203 -5.68 3.89 -1.65
C THR A 203 -6.86 4.05 -2.60
N ILE A 204 -7.56 2.95 -2.89
CA ILE A 204 -8.78 2.99 -3.70
C ILE A 204 -9.86 3.88 -3.06
N GLY A 205 -10.01 3.87 -1.74
CA GLY A 205 -10.92 4.78 -1.04
C GLY A 205 -10.59 6.25 -1.27
N SER A 206 -9.30 6.61 -1.34
CA SER A 206 -8.85 7.96 -1.68
C SER A 206 -9.14 8.31 -3.15
N CYS A 207 -9.11 7.34 -4.06
CA CYS A 207 -9.54 7.54 -5.46
C CYS A 207 -11.03 7.84 -5.52
N CYS A 208 -11.87 6.99 -4.92
CA CYS A 208 -13.33 7.18 -4.87
C CYS A 208 -13.73 8.53 -4.24
N LEU A 209 -13.08 8.90 -3.12
CA LEU A 209 -13.33 10.20 -2.49
C LEU A 209 -12.93 11.37 -3.39
N SER A 210 -11.82 11.25 -4.13
CA SER A 210 -11.38 12.29 -5.07
C SER A 210 -12.35 12.44 -6.24
N GLU A 211 -12.86 11.34 -6.76
CA GLU A 211 -13.87 11.31 -7.82
C GLU A 211 -15.18 11.92 -7.33
N PHE A 212 -15.69 11.48 -6.19
CA PHE A 212 -16.89 12.07 -5.58
C PHE A 212 -16.74 13.59 -5.39
N LYS A 213 -15.62 14.07 -4.86
CA LYS A 213 -15.36 15.51 -4.71
C LYS A 213 -15.30 16.27 -6.02
N ALA A 214 -15.00 15.61 -7.13
CA ALA A 214 -15.00 16.24 -8.46
C ALA A 214 -16.42 16.39 -9.05
N THR A 215 -17.40 15.64 -8.54
CA THR A 215 -18.81 15.72 -8.97
C THR A 215 -19.65 16.72 -8.19
N VAL A 216 -19.13 17.24 -7.07
CA VAL A 216 -19.85 18.16 -6.17
C VAL A 216 -19.12 19.49 -6.12
N ASP A 217 -19.85 20.60 -6.09
CA ASP A 217 -19.26 21.92 -5.86
C ASP A 217 -18.54 21.97 -4.52
N LYS A 218 -17.42 22.68 -4.48
CA LYS A 218 -16.57 22.74 -3.28
C LYS A 218 -17.30 23.35 -2.08
N GLN A 219 -18.17 24.35 -2.31
CA GLN A 219 -18.92 25.00 -1.23
C GLN A 219 -19.99 24.07 -0.70
N ASP A 220 -20.71 23.41 -1.60
CA ASP A 220 -21.71 22.40 -1.24
C ASP A 220 -21.07 21.24 -0.50
N TYR A 221 -19.91 20.72 -0.97
CA TYR A 221 -19.19 19.70 -0.27
C TYR A 221 -18.82 20.12 1.18
N GLN A 222 -18.33 21.34 1.37
CA GLN A 222 -17.98 21.85 2.68
C GLN A 222 -19.20 22.07 3.59
N ALA A 223 -20.34 22.43 3.02
CA ALA A 223 -21.60 22.58 3.76
C ALA A 223 -22.16 21.25 4.24
N PHE A 224 -22.15 20.21 3.38
CA PHE A 224 -22.63 18.87 3.74
C PHE A 224 -21.63 18.05 4.56
N PHE A 225 -20.34 18.28 4.40
CA PHE A 225 -19.27 17.57 5.10
C PHE A 225 -18.34 18.55 5.82
N PRO A 226 -18.84 19.27 6.85
CA PRO A 226 -18.01 20.22 7.59
C PRO A 226 -16.93 19.51 8.41
N ASP A 227 -15.88 20.24 8.74
CA ASP A 227 -14.87 19.75 9.69
C ASP A 227 -15.44 19.72 11.10
N LEU A 228 -15.83 18.52 11.55
CA LEU A 228 -16.47 18.31 12.85
C LEU A 228 -15.55 18.60 14.04
N THR A 229 -14.23 18.71 13.85
CA THR A 229 -13.30 19.10 14.91
C THR A 229 -13.47 20.57 15.34
N GLN A 230 -14.09 21.38 14.48
CA GLN A 230 -14.38 22.80 14.77
C GLN A 230 -15.60 22.97 15.70
N PHE A 231 -16.48 21.99 15.77
CA PHE A 231 -17.65 22.02 16.65
C PHE A 231 -17.25 21.59 18.07
N LYS A 232 -16.94 22.56 18.92
CA LYS A 232 -16.49 22.32 20.29
C LYS A 232 -17.64 21.83 21.17
N LEU A 233 -17.35 20.86 22.03
CA LEU A 233 -18.25 20.33 23.03
C LEU A 233 -17.75 20.68 24.43
N ASN A 234 -18.65 20.68 25.41
CA ASN A 234 -18.26 20.80 26.82
C ASN A 234 -17.73 19.43 27.31
N PRO A 235 -16.44 19.27 27.63
CA PRO A 235 -15.89 17.98 28.03
C PRO A 235 -16.46 17.42 29.33
N LEU A 236 -16.99 18.30 30.21
CA LEU A 236 -17.64 17.88 31.46
C LEU A 236 -18.98 17.21 31.21
N GLU A 237 -19.67 17.59 30.14
CA GLU A 237 -20.99 17.07 29.78
C GLU A 237 -20.85 15.86 28.81
N TYR A 238 -20.06 16.00 27.76
CA TYR A 238 -19.99 15.03 26.67
C TYR A 238 -18.77 14.08 26.77
N LYS A 239 -17.82 14.30 27.67
CA LYS A 239 -16.54 13.58 27.81
C LYS A 239 -15.59 13.72 26.61
N TYR A 240 -15.91 14.56 25.65
CA TYR A 240 -15.14 14.81 24.42
C TYR A 240 -15.03 16.29 24.16
N SER A 241 -13.95 16.73 23.53
CA SER A 241 -13.65 18.14 23.27
C SER A 241 -14.33 18.70 22.01
N ASN A 242 -14.76 17.84 21.11
CA ASN A 242 -15.39 18.21 19.85
C ASN A 242 -16.32 17.12 19.30
N ALA A 243 -17.16 17.51 18.32
CA ALA A 243 -18.14 16.63 17.73
C ALA A 243 -17.52 15.45 16.96
N ASP A 244 -16.36 15.61 16.34
CA ASP A 244 -15.70 14.50 15.63
C ASP A 244 -15.34 13.36 16.59
N GLU A 245 -14.70 13.67 17.71
CA GLU A 245 -14.38 12.68 18.75
C GLU A 245 -15.66 11.99 19.28
N TYR A 246 -16.69 12.76 19.61
CA TYR A 246 -17.94 12.22 20.11
C TYR A 246 -18.60 11.24 19.14
N ILE A 247 -18.71 11.62 17.86
CA ILE A 247 -19.33 10.80 16.82
C ILE A 247 -18.48 9.54 16.53
N ARG A 248 -17.14 9.67 16.46
CA ARG A 248 -16.26 8.51 16.23
C ARG A 248 -16.37 7.45 17.31
N HIS A 249 -16.62 7.85 18.54
CA HIS A 249 -16.85 6.91 19.64
C HIS A 249 -18.19 6.15 19.55
N SER A 250 -19.10 6.57 18.68
CA SER A 250 -20.34 5.83 18.39
C SER A 250 -20.15 4.71 17.38
N TYR A 251 -19.04 4.71 16.61
CA TYR A 251 -18.78 3.68 15.61
C TYR A 251 -18.66 2.31 16.26
N ARG A 252 -19.39 1.34 15.69
CA ARG A 252 -19.32 -0.07 16.06
C ARG A 252 -19.02 -0.88 14.81
N GLY A 253 -18.16 -1.87 14.95
CA GLY A 253 -17.94 -2.88 13.91
C GLY A 253 -19.17 -3.77 13.71
N GLY A 254 -19.11 -4.68 12.76
CA GLY A 254 -20.13 -5.70 12.56
C GLY A 254 -20.32 -6.52 13.85
N TRP A 255 -21.57 -6.94 14.08
CA TRP A 255 -21.87 -7.79 15.22
C TRP A 255 -21.33 -9.19 14.97
N CYS A 256 -20.38 -9.63 15.79
CA CYS A 256 -19.91 -11.00 15.82
C CYS A 256 -20.61 -11.76 16.96
N TYR A 257 -21.29 -12.84 16.62
CA TYR A 257 -22.02 -13.65 17.57
C TYR A 257 -21.70 -15.13 17.39
N LEU A 258 -21.41 -15.81 18.48
CA LEU A 258 -21.34 -17.26 18.54
C LEU A 258 -22.49 -17.79 19.40
N LYS A 259 -23.27 -18.71 18.86
CA LYS A 259 -24.39 -19.32 19.61
C LYS A 259 -23.85 -20.00 20.85
N LYS A 260 -24.47 -19.70 22.02
CA LYS A 260 -24.11 -20.31 23.30
C LYS A 260 -24.16 -21.84 23.23
N GLY A 261 -23.10 -22.48 23.72
CA GLY A 261 -22.96 -23.94 23.69
C GLY A 261 -22.32 -24.48 22.42
N CYS A 262 -21.91 -23.60 21.48
CA CYS A 262 -21.12 -23.96 20.29
C CYS A 262 -19.64 -23.64 20.46
N GLU A 263 -19.23 -23.10 21.60
CA GLU A 263 -17.84 -22.74 21.89
C GLU A 263 -16.96 -24.01 21.98
N ASN A 264 -15.75 -23.91 21.46
CA ASN A 264 -14.74 -24.99 21.46
C ASN A 264 -15.20 -26.29 20.75
N ARG A 265 -16.15 -26.20 19.82
CA ARG A 265 -16.62 -27.33 19.04
C ARG A 265 -16.12 -27.25 17.60
N ILE A 266 -15.79 -28.39 17.02
CA ILE A 266 -15.44 -28.52 15.61
C ILE A 266 -16.66 -29.08 14.87
N TYR A 267 -17.17 -28.32 13.90
CA TYR A 267 -18.20 -28.76 12.98
C TYR A 267 -17.53 -29.11 11.66
N ARG A 268 -17.81 -30.32 11.14
CA ARG A 268 -17.20 -30.79 9.89
C ARG A 268 -17.93 -30.31 8.64
N GLU A 269 -19.17 -29.91 8.81
CA GLU A 269 -20.03 -29.44 7.73
C GLU A 269 -20.67 -28.11 8.15
N GLY A 270 -20.79 -27.19 7.22
CA GLY A 270 -21.40 -25.88 7.44
C GLY A 270 -21.66 -25.17 6.12
N ILE A 271 -22.52 -24.16 6.16
CA ILE A 271 -22.81 -23.28 5.03
C ILE A 271 -22.32 -21.89 5.41
N THR A 272 -21.55 -21.27 4.55
CA THR A 272 -21.23 -19.85 4.63
C THR A 272 -22.21 -19.11 3.72
N ALA A 273 -22.93 -18.15 4.30
CA ALA A 273 -23.81 -17.27 3.54
C ALA A 273 -23.32 -15.82 3.69
N ASP A 274 -23.29 -15.08 2.59
CA ASP A 274 -22.96 -13.68 2.54
C ASP A 274 -23.98 -12.90 1.73
N VAL A 275 -24.19 -11.65 2.07
CA VAL A 275 -25.07 -10.74 1.33
C VAL A 275 -24.22 -9.80 0.50
N ASN A 276 -24.27 -9.95 -0.81
CA ASN A 276 -23.51 -9.14 -1.74
C ASN A 276 -23.80 -7.66 -1.54
N SER A 277 -22.73 -6.88 -1.30
CA SER A 277 -22.81 -5.43 -1.14
C SER A 277 -23.83 -4.98 -0.09
N LEU A 278 -23.93 -5.69 1.05
CA LEU A 278 -24.96 -5.41 2.09
C LEU A 278 -24.97 -3.93 2.48
N TYR A 279 -23.84 -3.34 2.82
CA TYR A 279 -23.79 -1.93 3.24
C TYR A 279 -24.27 -0.99 2.13
N PRO A 280 -23.75 -1.02 0.89
CA PRO A 280 -24.28 -0.21 -0.19
C PRO A 280 -25.77 -0.43 -0.45
N SER A 281 -26.24 -1.69 -0.43
CA SER A 281 -27.65 -2.00 -0.67
C SER A 281 -28.57 -1.43 0.41
N MET A 282 -28.10 -1.41 1.66
CA MET A 282 -28.86 -0.83 2.78
C MET A 282 -28.81 0.69 2.79
N MET A 283 -27.75 1.31 2.25
CA MET A 283 -27.60 2.77 2.16
C MET A 283 -28.32 3.37 0.95
N HIS A 284 -28.70 2.57 -0.04
CA HIS A 284 -29.35 3.05 -1.25
C HIS A 284 -30.78 3.52 -0.96
N SER A 285 -31.16 4.68 -1.49
CA SER A 285 -32.48 5.31 -1.22
C SER A 285 -33.68 4.46 -1.68
N GLU A 286 -33.48 3.62 -2.70
CA GLU A 286 -34.51 2.71 -3.22
C GLU A 286 -34.64 1.42 -2.40
N SER A 287 -33.82 1.22 -1.37
CA SER A 287 -33.90 0.04 -0.49
C SER A 287 -35.16 0.02 0.37
N GLY A 288 -35.94 1.10 0.41
CA GLY A 288 -37.10 1.30 1.29
C GLY A 288 -36.73 1.65 2.72
N ASN A 289 -35.44 1.80 3.04
CA ASN A 289 -34.98 2.24 4.35
C ASN A 289 -34.93 3.77 4.42
N TYR A 290 -35.39 4.30 5.54
CA TYR A 290 -35.25 5.72 5.84
C TYR A 290 -34.04 5.91 6.75
N TYR A 291 -33.12 6.76 6.33
CA TYR A 291 -31.99 7.18 7.14
C TYR A 291 -32.24 8.59 7.67
N PRO A 292 -31.95 8.85 8.95
CA PRO A 292 -32.13 10.17 9.54
C PRO A 292 -31.21 11.23 8.94
#